data_51d4e1ae74ef54113035845efb8e2849
#
_entry.id   51d4e1ae74ef54113035845efb8e2849
#
_cell.length_a   1.000
_cell.length_b   1.000
_cell.length_c   1.000
_cell.angle_alpha   90.00
_cell.angle_beta   90.00
_cell.angle_gamma   90.00
#
_symmetry.space_group_name_H-M   'P 1'
#
loop_
_entity.id
_entity.type
_entity.pdbx_description
1 polymer ?
#
loop_
_entity_poly.entity_id
_entity_poly.type
_entity_poly.pdbx_seq_one_letter_code
_entity_poly.pdbx_strand_id
1 'polypeptide(L)'
;KKLCPVCGKPTPRLLPTKVENMPICKECDQKIDLPKGLVDKMTLDKFSKYISYHDQQQPLRDKFTETYRFDFGFGKGTFVMDASHGLFKLKDDENALVMEISNFKSLRVLEDDKPLYESQGGTIKCYKSTMPSKIRAMSTQITQYEAQRREYEMVEQMERMRDERDRLYDERDRRLGGRRLDERDRRMDDRRF
;
A
#
# COMPACT_ATOMS: atom_id res chain seq x y z
N LYS A 1 -7.00 27.89 32.17
CA LYS A 1 -7.25 26.93 31.09
C LYS A 1 -7.76 27.73 29.89
N LYS A 2 -7.20 27.51 28.71
CA LYS A 2 -7.73 28.12 27.47
C LYS A 2 -9.04 27.41 27.12
N LEU A 3 -10.00 28.19 26.66
CA LEU A 3 -11.31 27.69 26.22
C LEU A 3 -11.36 27.61 24.70
N CYS A 4 -12.11 26.64 24.18
CA CYS A 4 -12.35 26.48 22.75
C CYS A 4 -13.17 27.67 22.24
N PRO A 5 -12.70 28.38 21.20
CA PRO A 5 -13.40 29.55 20.68
C PRO A 5 -14.71 29.19 19.98
N VAL A 6 -14.94 27.92 19.66
CA VAL A 6 -16.16 27.44 18.98
C VAL A 6 -17.26 27.05 19.96
N CYS A 7 -16.91 26.24 21.01
CA CYS A 7 -17.93 25.67 21.92
C CYS A 7 -17.73 26.03 23.39
N GLY A 8 -16.70 26.82 23.74
CA GLY A 8 -16.42 27.23 25.12
C GLY A 8 -15.86 26.15 26.05
N LYS A 9 -15.67 24.91 25.58
CA LYS A 9 -15.13 23.80 26.41
C LYS A 9 -13.62 23.93 26.63
N PRO A 10 -13.07 23.35 27.71
CA PRO A 10 -11.63 23.39 27.97
C PRO A 10 -10.83 22.73 26.87
N THR A 11 -9.71 23.36 26.47
CA THR A 11 -8.80 22.81 25.46
C THR A 11 -7.73 21.92 26.10
N PRO A 12 -7.19 20.91 25.36
CA PRO A 12 -6.07 20.10 25.80
C PRO A 12 -4.83 20.96 26.13
N ARG A 13 -4.02 20.50 27.11
CA ARG A 13 -2.78 21.18 27.48
C ARG A 13 -1.62 20.86 26.54
N LEU A 14 -1.62 19.63 25.98
CA LEU A 14 -0.56 19.10 25.13
C LEU A 14 -1.07 18.98 23.69
N LEU A 15 -0.33 19.57 22.75
CA LEU A 15 -0.52 19.47 21.31
C LEU A 15 -1.98 19.62 20.80
N PRO A 16 -2.73 20.66 21.22
CA PRO A 16 -4.07 20.88 20.71
C PRO A 16 -4.01 21.25 19.21
N THR A 17 -4.98 20.76 18.45
CA THR A 17 -5.24 21.29 17.11
C THR A 17 -5.58 22.77 17.22
N LYS A 18 -5.11 23.56 16.27
CA LYS A 18 -5.28 25.01 16.27
C LYS A 18 -5.99 25.45 14.99
N VAL A 19 -6.86 26.42 15.14
CA VAL A 19 -7.50 27.16 14.03
C VAL A 19 -7.18 28.64 14.25
N GLU A 20 -6.61 29.33 13.28
CA GLU A 20 -6.11 30.71 13.43
C GLU A 20 -5.24 30.91 14.71
N ASN A 21 -4.33 29.98 14.99
CA ASN A 21 -3.50 29.94 16.20
C ASN A 21 -4.25 29.75 17.52
N MET A 22 -5.57 29.60 17.50
CA MET A 22 -6.37 29.33 18.68
C MET A 22 -6.60 27.83 18.88
N PRO A 23 -6.34 27.28 20.08
CA PRO A 23 -6.55 25.87 20.38
C PRO A 23 -8.03 25.54 20.41
N ILE A 24 -8.42 24.40 19.83
CA ILE A 24 -9.76 23.84 19.89
C ILE A 24 -9.82 22.69 20.91
N CYS A 25 -11.02 22.36 21.39
CA CYS A 25 -11.22 21.25 22.32
C CYS A 25 -11.23 19.89 21.60
N LYS A 26 -11.05 18.80 22.34
CA LYS A 26 -11.04 17.44 21.82
C LYS A 26 -12.33 17.07 21.05
N GLU A 27 -13.48 17.53 21.53
CA GLU A 27 -14.75 17.23 20.87
C GLU A 27 -14.88 17.91 19.50
N CYS A 28 -14.46 19.18 19.38
CA CYS A 28 -14.43 19.86 18.07
C CYS A 28 -13.39 19.23 17.14
N ASP A 29 -12.26 18.78 17.68
CA ASP A 29 -11.20 18.10 16.95
C ASP A 29 -11.67 16.75 16.36
N GLN A 30 -12.41 15.97 17.14
CA GLN A 30 -12.97 14.68 16.70
C GLN A 30 -14.01 14.81 15.59
N LYS A 31 -14.62 15.97 15.40
CA LYS A 31 -15.57 16.25 14.32
C LYS A 31 -14.89 16.63 12.99
N ILE A 32 -13.56 16.71 12.97
CA ILE A 32 -12.84 17.11 11.76
C ILE A 32 -12.79 15.93 10.79
N ASP A 33 -13.55 16.05 9.72
CA ASP A 33 -13.54 15.15 8.56
C ASP A 33 -13.17 15.95 7.29
N LEU A 34 -11.97 16.52 7.33
CA LEU A 34 -11.44 17.38 6.26
C LEU A 34 -10.05 16.86 5.84
N PRO A 35 -9.64 17.11 4.60
CA PRO A 35 -8.28 16.80 4.15
C PRO A 35 -7.22 17.44 5.04
N LYS A 36 -6.10 16.73 5.25
CA LYS A 36 -4.98 17.23 6.05
C LYS A 36 -4.52 18.60 5.58
N GLY A 37 -4.28 19.50 6.54
CA GLY A 37 -3.80 20.87 6.28
C GLY A 37 -4.88 21.85 5.81
N LEU A 38 -6.14 21.41 5.63
CA LEU A 38 -7.22 22.34 5.31
C LEU A 38 -7.64 23.15 6.53
N VAL A 39 -7.68 22.53 7.70
CA VAL A 39 -8.03 23.18 8.97
C VAL A 39 -7.06 24.33 9.29
N ASP A 40 -5.76 24.16 9.02
CA ASP A 40 -4.74 25.19 9.25
C ASP A 40 -4.95 26.46 8.40
N LYS A 41 -5.69 26.33 7.29
CA LYS A 41 -6.01 27.42 6.36
C LYS A 41 -7.39 28.04 6.61
N MET A 42 -8.16 27.48 7.54
CA MET A 42 -9.49 27.97 7.87
C MET A 42 -9.45 29.13 8.87
N THR A 43 -10.37 30.07 8.72
CA THR A 43 -10.67 31.05 9.75
C THR A 43 -11.58 30.43 10.81
N LEU A 44 -11.59 31.01 12.01
CA LEU A 44 -12.48 30.57 13.09
C LEU A 44 -13.95 30.60 12.69
N ASP A 45 -14.38 31.65 11.94
CA ASP A 45 -15.73 31.73 11.44
C ASP A 45 -16.08 30.55 10.51
N LYS A 46 -15.21 30.25 9.55
CA LYS A 46 -15.39 29.10 8.65
C LYS A 46 -15.40 27.77 9.41
N PHE A 47 -14.51 27.61 10.37
CA PHE A 47 -14.44 26.41 11.19
C PHE A 47 -15.68 26.27 12.09
N SER A 48 -16.18 27.36 12.68
CA SER A 48 -17.42 27.35 13.47
C SER A 48 -18.62 26.93 12.62
N LYS A 49 -18.73 27.47 11.40
CA LYS A 49 -19.78 27.09 10.44
C LYS A 49 -19.66 25.61 10.05
N TYR A 50 -18.43 25.10 9.85
CA TYR A 50 -18.18 23.69 9.58
C TYR A 50 -18.65 22.81 10.75
N ILE A 51 -18.33 23.15 12.00
CA ILE A 51 -18.77 22.40 13.18
C ILE A 51 -20.30 22.41 13.30
N SER A 52 -20.94 23.57 13.07
CA SER A 52 -22.41 23.66 13.04
C SER A 52 -23.02 22.78 11.97
N TYR A 53 -22.45 22.79 10.77
CA TYR A 53 -22.88 21.92 9.67
C TYR A 53 -22.69 20.43 10.04
N HIS A 54 -21.54 20.06 10.61
CA HIS A 54 -21.30 18.71 11.08
C HIS A 54 -22.35 18.25 12.11
N ASP A 55 -22.72 19.12 13.05
CA ASP A 55 -23.72 18.79 14.07
C ASP A 55 -25.14 18.65 13.46
N GLN A 56 -25.48 19.47 12.47
CA GLN A 56 -26.73 19.33 11.71
C GLN A 56 -26.84 18.00 10.96
N GLN A 57 -25.73 17.34 10.68
CA GLN A 57 -25.71 16.03 10.03
C GLN A 57 -26.02 14.85 10.97
N GLN A 58 -26.19 15.10 12.28
CA GLN A 58 -26.44 14.02 13.26
C GLN A 58 -27.64 13.13 12.87
N PRO A 59 -28.81 13.67 12.45
CA PRO A 59 -29.94 12.83 12.05
C PRO A 59 -29.65 11.97 10.82
N LEU A 60 -28.73 12.40 9.95
CA LEU A 60 -28.30 11.59 8.80
C LEU A 60 -27.35 10.46 9.24
N ARG A 61 -26.45 10.73 10.19
CA ARG A 61 -25.59 9.71 10.79
C ARG A 61 -26.40 8.64 11.52
N ASP A 62 -27.41 9.05 12.30
CA ASP A 62 -28.25 8.16 13.10
C ASP A 62 -29.06 7.18 12.26
N LYS A 63 -29.49 7.58 11.06
CA LYS A 63 -30.24 6.73 10.12
C LYS A 63 -29.38 5.97 9.14
N PHE A 64 -28.06 6.25 9.06
CA PHE A 64 -27.15 5.66 8.09
C PHE A 64 -27.00 4.16 8.30
N THR A 65 -27.32 3.37 7.27
CA THR A 65 -27.15 1.92 7.25
C THR A 65 -26.28 1.52 6.08
N GLU A 66 -25.09 0.97 6.34
CA GLU A 66 -24.17 0.55 5.30
C GLU A 66 -24.79 -0.55 4.42
N THR A 67 -24.84 -0.30 3.11
CA THR A 67 -25.26 -1.28 2.11
C THR A 67 -24.14 -1.69 1.17
N TYR A 68 -23.22 -0.77 0.88
CA TYR A 68 -22.04 -0.99 0.05
C TYR A 68 -20.82 -0.32 0.63
N ARG A 69 -19.68 -0.99 0.47
CA ARG A 69 -18.36 -0.48 0.87
C ARG A 69 -17.38 -0.67 -0.27
N PHE A 70 -16.54 0.35 -0.48
CA PHE A 70 -15.44 0.29 -1.42
C PHE A 70 -14.19 0.93 -0.80
N ASP A 71 -13.13 0.14 -0.66
CA ASP A 71 -11.84 0.60 -0.15
C ASP A 71 -10.91 0.93 -1.31
N PHE A 72 -10.37 2.15 -1.32
CA PHE A 72 -9.46 2.62 -2.36
C PHE A 72 -8.03 2.07 -2.21
N GLY A 73 -7.82 1.16 -1.26
CA GLY A 73 -6.52 0.58 -0.94
C GLY A 73 -5.77 1.33 0.16
N PHE A 74 -4.57 0.86 0.48
CA PHE A 74 -3.80 1.31 1.64
C PHE A 74 -3.73 2.84 1.78
N GLY A 75 -4.36 3.37 2.83
CA GLY A 75 -4.30 4.78 3.21
C GLY A 75 -5.01 5.77 2.29
N LYS A 76 -5.77 5.31 1.29
CA LYS A 76 -6.47 6.18 0.34
C LYS A 76 -7.91 6.52 0.70
N GLY A 77 -8.47 5.89 1.72
CA GLY A 77 -9.84 6.12 2.19
C GLY A 77 -10.83 5.04 1.77
N THR A 78 -12.03 5.15 2.32
CA THR A 78 -13.12 4.19 2.13
C THR A 78 -14.37 4.96 1.70
N PHE A 79 -15.03 4.50 0.65
CA PHE A 79 -16.35 4.97 0.26
C PHE A 79 -17.40 4.02 0.85
N VAL A 80 -18.30 4.56 1.65
CA VAL A 80 -19.39 3.79 2.27
C VAL A 80 -20.73 4.39 1.84
N MET A 81 -21.64 3.55 1.36
CA MET A 81 -22.93 3.98 0.84
C MET A 81 -24.09 3.31 1.59
N ASP A 82 -25.10 4.09 1.85
CA ASP A 82 -26.43 3.67 2.22
C ASP A 82 -27.36 3.91 1.03
N ALA A 83 -27.58 2.86 0.24
CA ALA A 83 -28.46 2.96 -0.93
C ALA A 83 -29.94 3.11 -0.54
N SER A 84 -30.34 2.62 0.64
CA SER A 84 -31.72 2.66 1.11
C SER A 84 -32.18 4.08 1.41
N HIS A 85 -31.25 4.93 1.91
CA HIS A 85 -31.56 6.32 2.23
C HIS A 85 -30.90 7.32 1.26
N GLY A 86 -30.19 6.81 0.23
CA GLY A 86 -29.49 7.67 -0.73
C GLY A 86 -28.37 8.50 -0.10
N LEU A 87 -27.59 7.90 0.85
CA LEU A 87 -26.54 8.57 1.60
C LEU A 87 -25.18 7.94 1.33
N PHE A 88 -24.10 8.69 1.55
CA PHE A 88 -22.74 8.16 1.48
C PHE A 88 -21.79 8.90 2.41
N LYS A 89 -20.67 8.23 2.75
CA LYS A 89 -19.51 8.75 3.48
C LYS A 89 -18.23 8.47 2.70
N LEU A 90 -17.24 9.35 2.82
CA LEU A 90 -15.90 9.16 2.23
C LEU A 90 -14.87 8.62 3.23
N LYS A 91 -15.34 8.24 4.42
CA LYS A 91 -14.52 7.73 5.51
C LYS A 91 -15.35 6.78 6.36
N ASP A 92 -14.76 5.71 6.79
CA ASP A 92 -15.40 4.79 7.75
C ASP A 92 -15.11 5.25 9.18
N ASP A 93 -15.90 6.22 9.62
CA ASP A 93 -15.79 6.83 10.94
C ASP A 93 -17.20 7.24 11.40
N GLU A 94 -17.49 7.09 12.69
CA GLU A 94 -18.78 7.49 13.27
C GLU A 94 -19.04 8.99 13.15
N ASN A 95 -17.96 9.80 13.18
CA ASN A 95 -18.03 11.26 13.04
C ASN A 95 -17.87 11.74 11.59
N ALA A 96 -17.82 10.83 10.61
CA ALA A 96 -17.69 11.22 9.22
C ALA A 96 -18.89 12.04 8.76
N LEU A 97 -18.64 12.97 7.83
CA LEU A 97 -19.69 13.70 7.16
C LEU A 97 -20.54 12.73 6.32
N VAL A 98 -21.85 12.82 6.52
CA VAL A 98 -22.83 12.07 5.72
C VAL A 98 -23.39 13.02 4.66
N MET A 99 -23.32 12.59 3.42
CA MET A 99 -23.77 13.37 2.27
C MET A 99 -24.90 12.65 1.55
N GLU A 100 -25.79 13.41 0.97
CA GLU A 100 -26.85 12.86 0.12
C GLU A 100 -26.34 12.64 -1.30
N ILE A 101 -26.71 11.51 -1.91
CA ILE A 101 -26.34 11.16 -3.30
C ILE A 101 -26.88 12.24 -4.26
N SER A 102 -28.02 12.86 -3.95
CA SER A 102 -28.58 13.98 -4.72
C SER A 102 -27.65 15.19 -4.84
N ASN A 103 -26.71 15.35 -3.89
CA ASN A 103 -25.70 16.42 -3.90
C ASN A 103 -24.51 16.12 -4.83
N PHE A 104 -24.43 14.95 -5.41
CA PHE A 104 -23.43 14.62 -6.42
C PHE A 104 -23.69 15.38 -7.72
N LYS A 105 -22.81 16.31 -8.04
CA LYS A 105 -22.85 17.02 -9.34
C LYS A 105 -22.14 16.21 -10.43
N SER A 106 -21.00 15.64 -10.09
CA SER A 106 -20.22 14.78 -10.97
C SER A 106 -19.35 13.83 -10.15
N LEU A 107 -19.11 12.66 -10.67
CA LEU A 107 -18.15 11.69 -10.14
C LEU A 107 -17.22 11.28 -11.27
N ARG A 108 -15.92 11.26 -10.98
CA ARG A 108 -14.91 10.73 -11.90
C ARG A 108 -14.05 9.74 -11.16
N VAL A 109 -13.95 8.53 -11.70
CA VAL A 109 -12.99 7.51 -11.24
C VAL A 109 -11.88 7.44 -12.26
N LEU A 110 -10.64 7.63 -11.81
CA LEU A 110 -9.44 7.61 -12.65
C LEU A 110 -8.64 6.33 -12.43
N GLU A 111 -8.11 5.80 -13.51
CA GLU A 111 -7.11 4.74 -13.52
C GLU A 111 -5.86 5.30 -14.20
N ASP A 112 -4.75 5.48 -13.46
CA ASP A 112 -3.52 6.13 -13.96
C ASP A 112 -3.79 7.47 -14.66
N ASP A 113 -4.49 8.36 -13.97
CA ASP A 113 -4.89 9.70 -14.43
C ASP A 113 -5.81 9.72 -15.66
N LYS A 114 -6.28 8.55 -16.12
CA LYS A 114 -7.26 8.44 -17.22
C LYS A 114 -8.64 8.09 -16.67
N PRO A 115 -9.71 8.65 -17.21
CA PRO A 115 -11.05 8.34 -16.75
C PRO A 115 -11.40 6.86 -17.00
N LEU A 116 -11.88 6.19 -15.95
CA LEU A 116 -12.47 4.85 -16.02
C LEU A 116 -13.99 4.93 -15.99
N TYR A 117 -14.52 5.80 -15.13
CA TYR A 117 -15.95 6.14 -15.07
C TYR A 117 -16.09 7.64 -14.91
N GLU A 118 -17.05 8.21 -15.62
CA GLU A 118 -17.48 9.60 -15.46
C GLU A 118 -19.00 9.65 -15.37
N SER A 119 -19.51 10.36 -14.37
CA SER A 119 -20.94 10.63 -14.22
C SER A 119 -21.15 12.13 -14.18
N GLN A 120 -22.05 12.64 -15.03
CA GLN A 120 -22.46 14.02 -15.04
C GLN A 120 -23.93 14.10 -15.50
N GLY A 121 -24.76 14.82 -14.71
CA GLY A 121 -26.16 15.02 -15.07
C GLY A 121 -26.97 13.73 -15.26
N GLY A 122 -26.67 12.67 -14.46
CA GLY A 122 -27.35 11.37 -14.54
C GLY A 122 -26.87 10.44 -15.66
N THR A 123 -25.94 10.91 -16.51
CA THR A 123 -25.33 10.06 -17.55
C THR A 123 -24.03 9.47 -17.04
N ILE A 124 -23.86 8.15 -17.20
CA ILE A 124 -22.64 7.44 -16.83
C ILE A 124 -21.89 7.02 -18.09
N LYS A 125 -20.64 7.44 -18.22
CA LYS A 125 -19.71 6.98 -19.26
C LYS A 125 -18.71 6.04 -18.66
N CYS A 126 -18.54 4.85 -19.28
CA CYS A 126 -17.55 3.86 -18.88
C CYS A 126 -16.46 3.78 -19.94
N TYR A 127 -15.22 3.73 -19.48
CA TYR A 127 -14.06 3.60 -20.37
C TYR A 127 -13.38 2.26 -20.14
N LYS A 128 -12.63 1.81 -21.14
CA LYS A 128 -11.95 0.53 -21.06
C LYS A 128 -10.76 0.60 -20.10
N SER A 129 -10.72 -0.29 -19.11
CA SER A 129 -9.57 -0.40 -18.19
C SER A 129 -8.30 -0.84 -18.92
N THR A 130 -7.17 -0.25 -18.54
CA THR A 130 -5.82 -0.63 -19.00
C THR A 130 -5.20 -1.74 -18.15
N MET A 131 -5.77 -2.02 -16.96
CA MET A 131 -5.24 -3.00 -16.00
C MET A 131 -5.10 -4.42 -16.57
N PRO A 132 -6.05 -4.98 -17.35
CA PRO A 132 -5.88 -6.32 -17.92
C PRO A 132 -4.66 -6.46 -18.83
N SER A 133 -4.32 -5.38 -19.59
CA SER A 133 -3.14 -5.36 -20.43
C SER A 133 -1.85 -5.24 -19.63
N LYS A 134 -1.85 -4.43 -18.57
CA LYS A 134 -0.72 -4.28 -17.63
C LYS A 134 -0.44 -5.57 -16.87
N ILE A 135 -1.47 -6.24 -16.36
CA ILE A 135 -1.33 -7.52 -15.66
C ILE A 135 -0.70 -8.56 -16.59
N ARG A 136 -1.15 -8.64 -17.86
CA ARG A 136 -0.55 -9.55 -18.85
C ARG A 136 0.92 -9.25 -19.12
N ALA A 137 1.26 -7.97 -19.29
CA ALA A 137 2.64 -7.56 -19.51
C ALA A 137 3.54 -7.90 -18.31
N MET A 138 3.08 -7.64 -17.09
CA MET A 138 3.80 -8.00 -15.86
C MET A 138 3.96 -9.52 -15.71
N SER A 139 2.92 -10.29 -15.99
CA SER A 139 2.98 -11.77 -15.97
C SER A 139 4.05 -12.29 -16.93
N THR A 140 4.10 -11.74 -18.14
CA THR A 140 5.14 -12.10 -19.13
C THR A 140 6.55 -11.77 -18.63
N GLN A 141 6.74 -10.59 -18.02
CA GLN A 141 8.03 -10.20 -17.44
C GLN A 141 8.46 -11.13 -16.30
N ILE A 142 7.53 -11.49 -15.41
CA ILE A 142 7.80 -12.42 -14.31
C ILE A 142 8.23 -13.77 -14.86
N THR A 143 7.51 -14.32 -15.84
CA THR A 143 7.86 -15.60 -16.47
C THR A 143 9.25 -15.56 -17.11
N GLN A 144 9.61 -14.48 -17.80
CA GLN A 144 10.95 -14.30 -18.38
C GLN A 144 12.02 -14.23 -17.28
N TYR A 145 11.77 -13.51 -16.21
CA TYR A 145 12.71 -13.39 -15.10
C TYR A 145 12.94 -14.74 -14.41
N GLU A 146 11.88 -15.50 -14.18
CA GLU A 146 11.98 -16.85 -13.61
C GLU A 146 12.72 -17.83 -14.52
N ALA A 147 12.58 -17.70 -15.84
CA ALA A 147 13.33 -18.52 -16.80
C ALA A 147 14.82 -18.19 -16.76
N GLN A 148 15.20 -16.91 -16.77
CA GLN A 148 16.58 -16.48 -16.62
C GLN A 148 17.20 -16.97 -15.31
N ARG A 149 16.48 -16.83 -14.21
CA ARG A 149 16.95 -17.28 -12.89
C ARG A 149 17.24 -18.78 -12.88
N ARG A 150 16.37 -19.62 -13.46
CA ARG A 150 16.59 -21.06 -13.60
C ARG A 150 17.82 -21.38 -14.45
N GLU A 151 18.07 -20.61 -15.50
CA GLU A 151 19.26 -20.77 -16.34
C GLU A 151 20.53 -20.47 -15.54
N TYR A 152 20.58 -19.40 -14.77
CA TYR A 152 21.71 -19.08 -13.87
C TYR A 152 21.95 -20.19 -12.83
N GLU A 153 20.89 -20.68 -12.18
CA GLU A 153 20.98 -21.76 -11.21
C GLU A 153 21.55 -23.06 -11.83
N MET A 154 21.16 -23.38 -13.08
CA MET A 154 21.71 -24.52 -13.82
C MET A 154 23.20 -24.35 -14.13
N VAL A 155 23.61 -23.17 -14.59
CA VAL A 155 25.01 -22.88 -14.87
C VAL A 155 25.86 -23.03 -13.63
N GLU A 156 25.44 -22.45 -12.51
CA GLU A 156 26.13 -22.56 -11.23
C GLU A 156 26.25 -24.03 -10.76
N GLN A 157 25.19 -24.82 -10.92
CA GLN A 157 25.25 -26.25 -10.60
C GLN A 157 26.24 -27.01 -11.50
N MET A 158 26.27 -26.71 -12.80
CA MET A 158 27.23 -27.34 -13.72
C MET A 158 28.68 -26.95 -13.38
N GLU A 159 28.95 -25.73 -12.99
CA GLU A 159 30.26 -25.28 -12.54
C GLU A 159 30.70 -26.05 -11.27
N ARG A 160 29.82 -26.12 -10.28
CA ARG A 160 30.09 -26.90 -9.05
C ARG A 160 30.39 -28.35 -9.34
N MET A 161 29.63 -29.00 -10.24
CA MET A 161 29.91 -30.41 -10.64
C MET A 161 31.22 -30.54 -11.40
N ARG A 162 31.60 -29.55 -12.21
CA ARG A 162 32.91 -29.53 -12.88
C ARG A 162 34.05 -29.45 -11.87
N ASP A 163 33.97 -28.50 -10.93
CA ASP A 163 34.99 -28.35 -9.89
C ASP A 163 35.14 -29.59 -9.02
N GLU A 164 34.03 -30.22 -8.66
CA GLU A 164 34.06 -31.47 -7.89
C GLU A 164 34.71 -32.62 -8.68
N ARG A 165 34.36 -32.74 -9.95
CA ARG A 165 34.98 -33.71 -10.85
C ARG A 165 36.50 -33.50 -10.95
N ASP A 166 36.93 -32.26 -11.15
CA ASP A 166 38.35 -31.93 -11.31
C ASP A 166 39.12 -32.19 -10.01
N ARG A 167 38.54 -31.93 -8.83
CA ARG A 167 39.07 -32.32 -7.52
C ARG A 167 39.27 -33.86 -7.40
N LEU A 168 38.29 -34.62 -7.84
CA LEU A 168 38.36 -36.10 -7.81
C LEU A 168 39.46 -36.64 -8.75
N TYR A 169 39.66 -36.02 -9.90
CA TYR A 169 40.76 -36.35 -10.80
C TYR A 169 42.13 -36.07 -10.16
N ASP A 170 42.30 -34.91 -9.58
CA ASP A 170 43.52 -34.52 -8.89
C ASP A 170 43.83 -35.47 -7.71
N GLU A 171 42.84 -35.82 -6.92
CA GLU A 171 43.01 -36.76 -5.82
C GLU A 171 43.42 -38.17 -6.30
N ARG A 172 42.80 -38.61 -7.38
CA ARG A 172 43.16 -39.90 -8.02
C ARG A 172 44.59 -39.90 -8.51
N ASP A 173 45.03 -38.85 -9.17
CA ASP A 173 46.39 -38.74 -9.71
C ASP A 173 47.43 -38.65 -8.60
N ARG A 174 47.13 -37.95 -7.48
CA ARG A 174 48.01 -37.97 -6.28
C ARG A 174 48.16 -39.38 -5.70
N ARG A 175 47.07 -40.14 -5.59
CA ARG A 175 47.14 -41.54 -5.09
C ARG A 175 47.93 -42.44 -6.00
N LEU A 176 47.80 -42.30 -7.31
CA LEU A 176 48.54 -43.09 -8.30
C LEU A 176 50.01 -42.68 -8.38
N GLY A 177 50.31 -41.38 -8.29
CA GLY A 177 51.67 -40.85 -8.24
C GLY A 177 52.43 -41.31 -6.99
N GLY A 178 51.79 -41.32 -5.81
CA GLY A 178 52.36 -41.85 -4.57
C GLY A 178 52.71 -43.33 -4.67
N ARG A 179 51.89 -44.19 -5.29
CA ARG A 179 52.17 -45.61 -5.49
C ARG A 179 53.38 -45.84 -6.40
N ARG A 180 53.57 -45.03 -7.43
CA ARG A 180 54.73 -45.14 -8.33
C ARG A 180 56.06 -44.76 -7.64
N LEU A 181 56.04 -43.85 -6.73
CA LEU A 181 57.23 -43.48 -5.93
C LEU A 181 57.56 -44.54 -4.95
N ASP A 182 56.60 -45.15 -4.24
CA ASP A 182 56.78 -46.26 -3.33
C ASP A 182 57.34 -47.53 -4.02
N GLU A 183 56.88 -47.80 -5.25
CA GLU A 183 57.41 -48.95 -6.03
C GLU A 183 58.83 -48.68 -6.54
N ARG A 184 59.22 -47.44 -6.83
CA ARG A 184 60.58 -47.06 -7.21
C ARG A 184 61.54 -47.20 -6.05
N ASP A 185 61.15 -46.76 -4.86
CA ASP A 185 62.02 -46.90 -3.67
C ASP A 185 62.21 -48.33 -3.26
N ARG A 186 61.20 -49.20 -3.31
CA ARG A 186 61.36 -50.67 -3.05
C ARG A 186 62.27 -51.33 -4.05
N ARG A 187 62.24 -50.94 -5.33
CA ARG A 187 63.17 -51.51 -6.34
C ARG A 187 64.61 -51.03 -6.22
N MET A 188 64.83 -49.90 -5.54
CA MET A 188 66.20 -49.45 -5.26
C MET A 188 66.82 -50.14 -4.04
N ASP A 189 66.03 -50.53 -3.04
CA ASP A 189 66.48 -51.26 -1.87
C ASP A 189 66.85 -52.72 -2.21
N ASP A 190 66.11 -53.38 -3.12
CA ASP A 190 66.42 -54.74 -3.57
C ASP A 190 67.74 -54.88 -4.39
N ARG A 191 68.38 -53.77 -4.78
CA ARG A 191 69.68 -53.77 -5.51
C ARG A 191 70.88 -53.53 -4.61
N ARG A 192 70.66 -53.43 -3.29
CA ARG A 192 71.77 -53.26 -2.30
C ARG A 192 72.18 -54.50 -1.52
N PHE A 193 71.76 -55.68 -1.94
CA PHE A 193 72.23 -56.91 -1.40
C PHE A 193 72.91 -57.74 -2.47
#